data_ebd814b0a85dd9ea4735c735a54435dc
#
_entry.id   ebd814b0a85dd9ea4735c735a54435dc
#
_cell.length_a   1.000
_cell.length_b   1.000
_cell.length_c   1.000
_cell.angle_alpha   90.00
_cell.angle_beta   90.00
_cell.angle_gamma   90.00
#
_symmetry.space_group_name_H-M   'P 1'
#
loop_
_entity.id
_entity.type
_entity.pdbx_description
1 polymer ?
#
loop_
_entity_poly.entity_id
_entity_poly.type
_entity_poly.pdbx_seq_one_letter_code
_entity_poly.pdbx_strand_id
1 'polypeptide(L)'
;MKQQQSIGGFFELEIAQLGHSYHLDAFALTNGRACLSWILEREKPSIVYIPYYVCSAIYIPMEKMGIKYVFYDIDIFLNPINLPEPQEGELLVLINYFGLKNNFVNNISKMWGKQVVIDDTHRFFNRGYSNSYSFTSARKYFGVPDGAYLYGASNINTEIDRNKNISVIHNVKRLLGLQEQAYEDYLTYEDSLGYEIKRISILSEKLLSCLPYSDIARKRIENFHFVHEELKEYNRISINIS
;
A
#
# COMPACT_ATOMS: atom_id res chain seq x y z
N MET A 1 1.03 -27.29 6.14
CA MET A 1 1.20 -28.22 5.00
C MET A 1 2.68 -28.54 4.85
N LYS A 2 3.06 -29.82 4.84
CA LYS A 2 4.43 -30.22 4.50
C LYS A 2 4.66 -29.83 3.04
N GLN A 3 5.70 -29.04 2.79
CA GLN A 3 6.14 -28.71 1.44
C GLN A 3 6.48 -30.04 0.75
N GLN A 4 5.76 -30.36 -0.32
CA GLN A 4 6.03 -31.58 -1.08
C GLN A 4 7.37 -31.36 -1.77
N GLN A 5 8.39 -32.09 -1.35
CA GLN A 5 9.73 -32.01 -1.91
C GLN A 5 9.67 -32.57 -3.33
N SER A 6 9.81 -31.70 -4.32
CA SER A 6 9.84 -32.11 -5.73
C SER A 6 11.20 -32.71 -6.04
N ILE A 7 11.20 -33.90 -6.61
CA ILE A 7 12.43 -34.55 -7.14
C ILE A 7 12.34 -34.50 -8.66
N GLY A 8 13.23 -33.76 -9.31
CA GLY A 8 13.20 -33.63 -10.77
C GLY A 8 14.28 -32.71 -11.33
N GLY A 9 14.35 -32.63 -12.65
CA GLY A 9 15.37 -31.90 -13.40
C GLY A 9 15.06 -30.44 -13.71
N PHE A 10 14.00 -29.81 -13.14
CA PHE A 10 13.75 -28.39 -13.28
C PHE A 10 13.90 -27.71 -11.92
N PHE A 11 14.54 -26.56 -11.93
CA PHE A 11 14.90 -25.80 -10.74
C PHE A 11 13.95 -24.63 -10.52
N GLU A 12 13.76 -24.22 -9.26
CA GLU A 12 13.07 -22.98 -8.93
C GLU A 12 13.95 -21.77 -9.27
N LEU A 13 13.32 -20.59 -9.36
CA LEU A 13 14.06 -19.34 -9.55
C LEU A 13 14.97 -19.09 -8.34
N GLU A 14 16.27 -19.03 -8.56
CA GLU A 14 17.26 -18.77 -7.52
C GLU A 14 17.28 -17.28 -7.17
N ILE A 15 16.80 -16.95 -5.98
CA ILE A 15 16.79 -15.58 -5.46
C ILE A 15 17.62 -15.57 -4.18
N ALA A 16 18.74 -14.85 -4.20
CA ALA A 16 19.59 -14.70 -3.03
C ALA A 16 18.85 -13.95 -1.92
N GLN A 17 18.79 -14.52 -0.73
CA GLN A 17 18.22 -13.85 0.44
C GLN A 17 19.33 -13.01 1.10
N LEU A 18 19.33 -11.69 0.86
CA LEU A 18 20.36 -10.76 1.35
C LEU A 18 19.98 -10.09 2.67
N GLY A 19 18.73 -10.16 3.09
CA GLY A 19 18.23 -9.48 4.28
C GLY A 19 16.81 -9.88 4.63
N HIS A 20 16.07 -8.91 5.18
CA HIS A 20 14.69 -9.06 5.59
C HIS A 20 13.80 -8.01 4.92
N SER A 21 12.49 -8.26 4.90
CA SER A 21 11.52 -7.22 4.50
C SER A 21 11.69 -5.98 5.37
N TYR A 22 11.45 -4.80 4.79
CA TYR A 22 11.52 -3.53 5.52
C TYR A 22 10.49 -3.45 6.65
N HIS A 23 9.32 -4.03 6.47
CA HIS A 23 8.16 -3.97 7.36
C HIS A 23 7.98 -5.26 8.18
N LEU A 24 8.92 -5.54 9.10
CA LEU A 24 8.89 -6.76 9.91
C LEU A 24 7.72 -6.81 10.89
N ASP A 25 7.26 -5.64 11.38
CA ASP A 25 6.21 -5.51 12.40
C ASP A 25 4.81 -5.35 11.79
N ALA A 26 4.71 -5.43 10.46
CA ALA A 26 3.46 -5.29 9.73
C ALA A 26 2.94 -6.63 9.21
N PHE A 27 1.65 -6.71 9.02
CA PHE A 27 1.05 -7.86 8.36
C PHE A 27 1.10 -7.72 6.83
N ALA A 28 1.81 -8.63 6.16
CA ALA A 28 2.02 -8.58 4.73
C ALA A 28 0.87 -9.26 3.97
N LEU A 29 0.11 -8.46 3.21
CA LEU A 29 -1.01 -8.86 2.37
C LEU A 29 -0.69 -8.61 0.88
N THR A 30 -1.62 -9.01 -0.01
CA THR A 30 -1.44 -8.90 -1.46
C THR A 30 -1.36 -7.46 -1.96
N ASN A 31 -2.25 -6.59 -1.49
CA ASN A 31 -2.37 -5.20 -1.96
C ASN A 31 -3.11 -4.34 -0.93
N GLY A 32 -3.22 -3.04 -1.19
CA GLY A 32 -3.92 -2.10 -0.29
C GLY A 32 -5.42 -2.40 -0.14
N ARG A 33 -6.07 -2.93 -1.19
CA ARG A 33 -7.49 -3.37 -1.11
C ARG A 33 -7.66 -4.48 -0.08
N ALA A 34 -6.76 -5.47 -0.07
CA ALA A 34 -6.78 -6.55 0.91
C ALA A 34 -6.55 -6.05 2.35
N CYS A 35 -5.67 -5.04 2.52
CA CYS A 35 -5.47 -4.38 3.81
C CYS A 35 -6.75 -3.69 4.29
N LEU A 36 -7.39 -2.93 3.41
CA LEU A 36 -8.65 -2.25 3.74
C LEU A 36 -9.76 -3.26 4.00
N SER A 37 -9.91 -4.31 3.17
CA SER A 37 -10.89 -5.38 3.41
C SER A 37 -10.72 -6.02 4.78
N TRP A 38 -9.50 -6.29 5.20
CA TRP A 38 -9.23 -6.85 6.52
C TRP A 38 -9.72 -5.92 7.63
N ILE A 39 -9.49 -4.61 7.52
CA ILE A 39 -9.97 -3.61 8.49
C ILE A 39 -11.50 -3.60 8.50
N LEU A 40 -12.13 -3.55 7.33
CA LEU A 40 -13.57 -3.49 7.17
C LEU A 40 -14.28 -4.74 7.73
N GLU A 41 -13.74 -5.95 7.50
CA GLU A 41 -14.27 -7.21 8.07
C GLU A 41 -14.18 -7.24 9.59
N ARG A 42 -13.12 -6.66 10.15
CA ARG A 42 -12.90 -6.63 11.58
C ARG A 42 -13.76 -5.59 12.29
N GLU A 43 -13.77 -4.37 11.79
CA GLU A 43 -14.43 -3.23 12.45
C GLU A 43 -15.92 -3.15 12.12
N LYS A 44 -16.36 -3.71 10.97
CA LYS A 44 -17.76 -3.74 10.49
C LYS A 44 -18.43 -2.37 10.61
N PRO A 45 -17.82 -1.32 10.03
CA PRO A 45 -18.31 0.04 10.21
C PRO A 45 -19.69 0.23 9.59
N SER A 46 -20.53 1.03 10.22
CA SER A 46 -21.82 1.47 9.68
C SER A 46 -21.66 2.45 8.52
N ILE A 47 -20.64 3.30 8.58
CA ILE A 47 -20.25 4.27 7.54
C ILE A 47 -18.73 4.37 7.48
N VAL A 48 -18.21 4.57 6.27
CA VAL A 48 -16.79 4.91 6.04
C VAL A 48 -16.72 6.25 5.30
N TYR A 49 -16.05 7.23 5.89
CA TYR A 49 -15.76 8.52 5.24
C TYR A 49 -14.48 8.39 4.43
N ILE A 50 -14.52 8.77 3.15
CA ILE A 50 -13.38 8.72 2.23
C ILE A 50 -13.21 10.03 1.48
N PRO A 51 -11.98 10.45 1.12
CA PRO A 51 -11.81 11.67 0.35
C PRO A 51 -12.33 11.48 -1.08
N TYR A 52 -12.89 12.54 -1.69
CA TYR A 52 -13.32 12.50 -3.08
C TYR A 52 -12.12 12.31 -4.05
N TYR A 53 -10.96 12.90 -3.72
CA TYR A 53 -9.74 12.74 -4.50
C TYR A 53 -9.04 11.42 -4.13
N VAL A 54 -9.53 10.33 -4.67
CA VAL A 54 -9.02 8.97 -4.39
C VAL A 54 -9.20 8.06 -5.60
N CYS A 55 -8.37 7.03 -5.74
CA CYS A 55 -8.54 6.01 -6.76
C CYS A 55 -9.62 4.98 -6.37
N SER A 56 -10.21 4.31 -7.36
CA SER A 56 -11.26 3.30 -7.16
C SER A 56 -10.86 2.15 -6.24
N ALA A 57 -9.56 1.88 -6.09
CA ALA A 57 -9.05 0.86 -5.19
C ALA A 57 -9.51 1.00 -3.74
N ILE A 58 -9.88 2.21 -3.29
CA ILE A 58 -10.33 2.45 -1.92
C ILE A 58 -11.81 2.09 -1.75
N TYR A 59 -12.69 2.43 -2.68
CA TYR A 59 -14.13 2.17 -2.49
C TYR A 59 -14.60 0.80 -3.03
N ILE A 60 -13.85 0.15 -3.92
CA ILE A 60 -14.19 -1.20 -4.42
C ILE A 60 -14.42 -2.22 -3.30
N PRO A 61 -13.57 -2.36 -2.28
CA PRO A 61 -13.84 -3.28 -1.17
C PRO A 61 -15.16 -2.96 -0.47
N MET A 62 -15.48 -1.70 -0.24
CA MET A 62 -16.72 -1.28 0.42
C MET A 62 -17.96 -1.63 -0.41
N GLU A 63 -17.92 -1.37 -1.73
CA GLU A 63 -19.01 -1.75 -2.65
C GLU A 63 -19.24 -3.26 -2.65
N LYS A 64 -18.18 -4.05 -2.72
CA LYS A 64 -18.24 -5.51 -2.74
C LYS A 64 -18.74 -6.11 -1.42
N MET A 65 -18.48 -5.43 -0.30
CA MET A 65 -18.90 -5.86 1.03
C MET A 65 -20.24 -5.23 1.45
N GLY A 66 -20.86 -4.37 0.61
CA GLY A 66 -22.10 -3.67 0.91
C GLY A 66 -22.00 -2.65 2.04
N ILE A 67 -20.81 -2.10 2.27
CA ILE A 67 -20.56 -1.10 3.31
C ILE A 67 -20.83 0.29 2.75
N LYS A 68 -21.64 1.08 3.48
CA LYS A 68 -21.95 2.46 3.12
C LYS A 68 -20.70 3.34 3.26
N TYR A 69 -20.43 4.18 2.26
CA TYR A 69 -19.39 5.20 2.33
C TYR A 69 -19.90 6.57 1.91
N VAL A 70 -19.24 7.60 2.39
CA VAL A 70 -19.56 9.01 2.12
C VAL A 70 -18.27 9.74 1.76
N PHE A 71 -18.31 10.51 0.68
CA PHE A 71 -17.18 11.31 0.27
C PHE A 71 -17.09 12.62 1.06
N TYR A 72 -15.86 13.06 1.36
CA TYR A 72 -15.54 14.41 1.80
C TYR A 72 -14.58 15.09 0.80
N ASP A 73 -14.62 16.42 0.75
CA ASP A 73 -13.88 17.19 -0.22
C ASP A 73 -12.41 17.43 0.21
N ILE A 74 -11.57 17.66 -0.80
CA ILE A 74 -10.14 17.97 -0.65
C ILE A 74 -9.87 19.28 -1.42
N ASP A 75 -9.16 20.22 -0.78
CA ASP A 75 -8.72 21.46 -1.42
C ASP A 75 -7.51 21.27 -2.37
N ILE A 76 -7.15 22.32 -3.09
CA ILE A 76 -6.01 22.30 -4.02
C ILE A 76 -4.65 22.08 -3.34
N PHE A 77 -4.58 22.28 -2.01
CA PHE A 77 -3.39 21.99 -1.20
C PHE A 77 -3.42 20.61 -0.56
N LEU A 78 -4.35 19.76 -0.99
CA LEU A 78 -4.54 18.39 -0.49
C LEU A 78 -4.92 18.33 1.00
N ASN A 79 -5.63 19.33 1.50
CA ASN A 79 -6.22 19.31 2.83
C ASN A 79 -7.70 18.97 2.75
N PRO A 80 -8.24 18.23 3.72
CA PRO A 80 -9.68 18.00 3.82
C PRO A 80 -10.43 19.31 4.03
N ILE A 81 -11.55 19.43 3.32
CA ILE A 81 -12.54 20.49 3.55
C ILE A 81 -13.65 19.88 4.41
N ASN A 82 -13.96 20.50 5.56
CA ASN A 82 -14.98 20.00 6.50
C ASN A 82 -14.77 18.51 6.83
N LEU A 83 -13.59 18.16 7.36
CA LEU A 83 -13.26 16.79 7.71
C LEU A 83 -14.32 16.17 8.62
N PRO A 84 -14.96 15.04 8.24
CA PRO A 84 -15.94 14.38 9.07
C PRO A 84 -15.33 13.88 10.39
N GLU A 85 -16.06 14.01 11.48
CA GLU A 85 -15.71 13.42 12.79
C GLU A 85 -16.40 12.07 12.91
N PRO A 86 -15.65 10.95 12.82
CA PRO A 86 -16.26 9.63 12.88
C PRO A 86 -16.85 9.36 14.26
N GLN A 87 -18.09 8.88 14.30
CA GLN A 87 -18.75 8.45 15.52
C GLN A 87 -18.38 6.98 15.84
N GLU A 88 -18.79 6.49 17.01
CA GLU A 88 -18.58 5.08 17.36
C GLU A 88 -19.18 4.15 16.29
N GLY A 89 -18.40 3.18 15.82
CA GLY A 89 -18.79 2.29 14.73
C GLY A 89 -18.66 2.90 13.33
N GLU A 90 -18.03 4.06 13.18
CA GLU A 90 -17.70 4.67 11.89
C GLU A 90 -16.19 4.72 11.68
N LEU A 91 -15.76 4.76 10.43
CA LEU A 91 -14.34 4.89 10.06
C LEU A 91 -14.10 6.11 9.17
N LEU A 92 -12.95 6.73 9.34
CA LEU A 92 -12.43 7.78 8.49
C LEU A 92 -11.17 7.30 7.77
N VAL A 93 -11.18 7.29 6.44
CA VAL A 93 -9.99 7.01 5.62
C VAL A 93 -9.31 8.33 5.29
N LEU A 94 -8.04 8.44 5.64
CA LEU A 94 -7.16 9.55 5.27
C LEU A 94 -6.12 9.07 4.26
N ILE A 95 -5.88 9.87 3.23
CA ILE A 95 -4.78 9.62 2.29
C ILE A 95 -3.60 10.52 2.68
N ASN A 96 -2.46 9.95 2.91
CA ASN A 96 -1.22 10.70 3.05
C ASN A 96 -0.67 11.04 1.65
N TYR A 97 -1.29 12.01 1.00
CA TYR A 97 -1.00 12.38 -0.37
C TYR A 97 0.49 12.65 -0.57
N PHE A 98 1.12 11.84 -1.44
CA PHE A 98 2.53 11.92 -1.79
C PHE A 98 3.51 11.88 -0.60
N GLY A 99 3.04 11.48 0.58
CA GLY A 99 3.81 11.53 1.83
C GLY A 99 3.99 12.95 2.41
N LEU A 100 3.21 13.93 1.95
CA LEU A 100 3.34 15.35 2.33
C LEU A 100 2.46 15.76 3.52
N LYS A 101 1.52 14.89 3.95
CA LYS A 101 0.56 15.21 5.01
C LYS A 101 0.89 14.55 6.36
N ASN A 102 2.17 14.25 6.60
CA ASN A 102 2.63 13.49 7.76
C ASN A 102 2.15 14.06 9.10
N ASN A 103 2.33 15.36 9.33
CA ASN A 103 1.92 16.00 10.57
C ASN A 103 0.41 15.97 10.76
N PHE A 104 -0.35 16.21 9.69
CA PHE A 104 -1.80 16.17 9.71
C PHE A 104 -2.30 14.77 10.06
N VAL A 105 -1.94 13.74 9.30
CA VAL A 105 -2.42 12.37 9.54
C VAL A 105 -1.97 11.83 10.90
N ASN A 106 -0.79 12.20 11.38
CA ASN A 106 -0.29 11.81 12.70
C ASN A 106 -1.11 12.46 13.84
N ASN A 107 -1.51 13.72 13.69
CA ASN A 107 -2.33 14.40 14.68
C ASN A 107 -3.74 13.79 14.74
N ILE A 108 -4.35 13.54 13.59
CA ILE A 108 -5.67 12.90 13.51
C ILE A 108 -5.62 11.46 14.04
N SER A 109 -4.55 10.70 13.74
CA SER A 109 -4.31 9.37 14.30
C SER A 109 -4.30 9.36 15.84
N LYS A 110 -3.66 10.35 16.46
CA LYS A 110 -3.63 10.49 17.92
C LYS A 110 -5.00 10.86 18.51
N MET A 111 -5.79 11.63 17.77
CA MET A 111 -7.08 12.14 18.22
C MET A 111 -8.17 11.05 18.19
N TRP A 112 -8.28 10.31 17.09
CA TRP A 112 -9.38 9.37 16.86
C TRP A 112 -8.97 7.89 16.83
N GLY A 113 -7.68 7.59 16.96
CA GLY A 113 -7.19 6.22 17.14
C GLY A 113 -7.67 5.26 16.06
N LYS A 114 -8.29 4.15 16.48
CA LYS A 114 -8.74 3.07 15.59
C LYS A 114 -9.92 3.44 14.67
N GLN A 115 -10.55 4.56 14.87
CA GLN A 115 -11.55 5.08 13.94
C GLN A 115 -10.92 5.66 12.66
N VAL A 116 -9.58 5.74 12.62
CA VAL A 116 -8.83 6.25 11.47
C VAL A 116 -8.07 5.14 10.76
N VAL A 117 -8.21 5.12 9.44
CA VAL A 117 -7.44 4.29 8.52
C VAL A 117 -6.59 5.20 7.64
N ILE A 118 -5.28 5.07 7.70
CA ILE A 118 -4.36 5.90 6.91
C ILE A 118 -3.85 5.10 5.70
N ASP A 119 -4.20 5.54 4.51
CA ASP A 119 -3.58 5.08 3.28
C ASP A 119 -2.23 5.80 3.10
N ASP A 120 -1.16 5.08 3.41
CA ASP A 120 0.23 5.54 3.34
C ASP A 120 0.95 4.93 2.11
N THR A 121 0.20 4.55 1.07
CA THR A 121 0.75 3.90 -0.14
C THR A 121 1.78 4.77 -0.87
N HIS A 122 1.77 6.07 -0.67
CA HIS A 122 2.77 7.01 -1.18
C HIS A 122 3.97 7.22 -0.24
N ARG A 123 4.05 6.48 0.89
CA ARG A 123 5.12 6.62 1.88
C ARG A 123 5.59 5.26 2.39
N PHE A 124 6.15 4.46 1.50
CA PHE A 124 6.56 3.09 1.81
C PHE A 124 7.49 2.99 3.03
N PHE A 125 8.40 3.93 3.22
CA PHE A 125 9.39 3.87 4.31
C PHE A 125 8.84 4.28 5.69
N ASN A 126 7.56 4.59 5.82
CA ASN A 126 6.91 4.77 7.13
C ASN A 126 6.54 3.42 7.75
N ARG A 127 6.72 3.28 9.07
CA ARG A 127 6.40 2.07 9.83
C ARG A 127 5.09 2.16 10.62
N GLY A 128 4.09 2.80 10.03
CA GLY A 128 2.77 2.92 10.61
C GLY A 128 2.62 4.00 11.68
N TYR A 129 1.51 3.94 12.40
CA TYR A 129 1.10 4.90 13.44
C TYR A 129 0.68 4.13 14.69
N SER A 130 1.00 4.65 15.86
CA SER A 130 0.83 3.93 17.13
C SER A 130 -0.62 3.57 17.49
N ASN A 131 -1.58 4.38 17.06
CA ASN A 131 -2.96 4.28 17.52
C ASN A 131 -3.98 3.96 16.41
N SER A 132 -3.61 4.04 15.13
CA SER A 132 -4.54 3.89 14.01
C SER A 132 -4.19 2.68 13.16
N TYR A 133 -5.13 2.29 12.30
CA TYR A 133 -4.81 1.45 11.17
C TYR A 133 -4.08 2.24 10.10
N SER A 134 -3.08 1.63 9.47
CA SER A 134 -2.48 2.19 8.27
C SER A 134 -1.96 1.08 7.37
N PHE A 135 -1.86 1.37 6.08
CA PHE A 135 -1.26 0.44 5.15
C PHE A 135 -0.42 1.16 4.09
N THR A 136 0.59 0.47 3.60
CA THR A 136 1.43 0.92 2.48
C THR A 136 1.56 -0.16 1.43
N SER A 137 2.01 0.19 0.21
CA SER A 137 2.11 -0.74 -0.91
C SER A 137 3.52 -0.79 -1.48
N ALA A 138 4.11 -2.00 -1.50
CA ALA A 138 5.40 -2.25 -2.14
C ALA A 138 5.35 -2.01 -3.66
N ARG A 139 4.21 -2.28 -4.31
CA ARG A 139 4.02 -2.14 -5.76
C ARG A 139 4.17 -0.71 -6.28
N LYS A 140 4.03 0.30 -5.43
CA LYS A 140 4.26 1.71 -5.78
C LYS A 140 5.75 2.09 -5.79
N TYR A 141 6.61 1.23 -5.21
CA TYR A 141 8.03 1.50 -5.03
C TYR A 141 8.95 0.50 -5.74
N PHE A 142 8.51 -0.74 -5.90
CA PHE A 142 9.33 -1.85 -6.37
C PHE A 142 8.60 -2.67 -7.44
N GLY A 143 9.38 -3.33 -8.30
CA GLY A 143 8.88 -4.21 -9.35
C GLY A 143 8.47 -5.58 -8.81
N VAL A 144 7.46 -5.62 -7.98
CA VAL A 144 6.89 -6.86 -7.41
C VAL A 144 5.44 -7.04 -7.82
N PRO A 145 4.95 -8.27 -8.01
CA PRO A 145 3.58 -8.51 -8.47
C PRO A 145 2.54 -8.16 -7.41
N ASP A 146 2.82 -8.40 -6.14
CA ASP A 146 1.94 -8.07 -5.02
C ASP A 146 2.75 -7.58 -3.81
N GLY A 147 2.07 -7.16 -2.75
CA GLY A 147 2.67 -6.74 -1.49
C GLY A 147 2.13 -5.41 -0.99
N ALA A 148 1.50 -5.48 0.16
CA ALA A 148 1.10 -4.34 0.99
C ALA A 148 1.30 -4.72 2.46
N TYR A 149 1.50 -3.73 3.29
CA TYR A 149 1.83 -3.92 4.70
C TYR A 149 0.82 -3.18 5.56
N LEU A 150 0.07 -3.94 6.37
CA LEU A 150 -0.94 -3.46 7.28
C LEU A 150 -0.37 -3.30 8.69
N TYR A 151 -0.49 -2.11 9.24
CA TYR A 151 -0.16 -1.77 10.62
C TYR A 151 -1.40 -1.57 11.48
N GLY A 152 -1.21 -1.65 12.80
CA GLY A 152 -2.29 -1.47 13.76
C GLY A 152 -3.19 -2.70 13.94
N ALA A 153 -2.99 -3.74 13.15
CA ALA A 153 -3.70 -5.00 13.27
C ALA A 153 -3.12 -5.83 14.44
N SER A 154 -4.00 -6.38 15.27
CA SER A 154 -3.66 -7.32 16.34
C SER A 154 -4.43 -8.63 16.14
N ASN A 155 -3.89 -9.74 16.65
CA ASN A 155 -4.53 -11.06 16.61
C ASN A 155 -4.92 -11.50 15.20
N ILE A 156 -3.98 -11.35 14.26
CA ILE A 156 -4.20 -11.78 12.88
C ILE A 156 -4.16 -13.31 12.84
N ASN A 157 -5.19 -13.89 12.24
CA ASN A 157 -5.21 -15.33 11.99
C ASN A 157 -4.07 -15.69 11.04
N THR A 158 -3.16 -16.56 11.49
CA THR A 158 -2.03 -17.03 10.68
C THR A 158 -2.41 -18.02 9.59
N GLU A 159 -3.67 -18.51 9.61
CA GLU A 159 -4.20 -19.47 8.63
C GLU A 159 -4.65 -18.84 7.32
N ILE A 160 -4.53 -17.50 7.16
CA ILE A 160 -4.84 -16.82 5.90
C ILE A 160 -3.97 -17.37 4.77
N ASP A 161 -4.62 -17.81 3.70
CA ASP A 161 -3.98 -18.37 2.53
C ASP A 161 -2.99 -17.40 1.89
N ARG A 162 -1.89 -17.96 1.41
CA ARG A 162 -0.91 -17.20 0.65
C ARG A 162 -1.34 -17.02 -0.81
N ASN A 163 -1.13 -15.84 -1.36
CA ASN A 163 -1.41 -15.57 -2.77
C ASN A 163 -0.51 -16.42 -3.67
N LYS A 164 -1.13 -17.19 -4.55
CA LYS A 164 -0.47 -18.01 -5.57
C LYS A 164 -0.82 -17.53 -7.00
N ASN A 165 -1.84 -16.67 -7.11
CA ASN A 165 -2.29 -16.14 -8.39
C ASN A 165 -1.59 -14.79 -8.66
N ILE A 166 -0.37 -14.87 -9.19
CA ILE A 166 0.48 -13.71 -9.52
C ILE A 166 0.93 -13.77 -10.96
N SER A 167 1.12 -12.60 -11.58
CA SER A 167 1.80 -12.46 -12.86
C SER A 167 2.98 -11.51 -12.71
N VAL A 168 4.13 -11.92 -13.24
CA VAL A 168 5.37 -11.11 -13.31
C VAL A 168 5.75 -10.78 -14.75
N ILE A 169 4.90 -11.09 -15.71
CA ILE A 169 5.19 -10.94 -17.15
C ILE A 169 5.55 -9.50 -17.47
N HIS A 170 4.79 -8.54 -16.99
CA HIS A 170 5.08 -7.11 -17.20
C HIS A 170 6.41 -6.67 -16.58
N ASN A 171 6.77 -7.19 -15.41
CA ASN A 171 8.07 -6.90 -14.78
C ASN A 171 9.24 -7.44 -15.60
N VAL A 172 9.11 -8.68 -16.10
CA VAL A 172 10.14 -9.32 -16.94
C VAL A 172 10.26 -8.60 -18.29
N LYS A 173 9.15 -8.31 -18.97
CA LYS A 173 9.17 -7.56 -20.23
C LYS A 173 9.81 -6.17 -20.06
N ARG A 174 9.49 -5.48 -18.96
CA ARG A 174 10.11 -4.19 -18.65
C ARG A 174 11.61 -4.30 -18.43
N LEU A 175 12.09 -5.35 -17.74
CA LEU A 175 13.52 -5.64 -17.57
C LEU A 175 14.21 -5.88 -18.92
N LEU A 176 13.51 -6.53 -19.87
CA LEU A 176 14.00 -6.79 -21.23
C LEU A 176 13.90 -5.58 -22.18
N GLY A 177 13.41 -4.43 -21.73
CA GLY A 177 13.26 -3.22 -22.55
C GLY A 177 11.99 -3.19 -23.43
N LEU A 178 11.08 -4.13 -23.28
CA LEU A 178 9.83 -4.25 -24.05
C LEU A 178 8.72 -3.40 -23.41
N GLN A 179 8.88 -2.06 -23.39
CA GLN A 179 8.07 -1.13 -22.60
C GLN A 179 6.58 -1.16 -22.95
N GLU A 180 6.23 -1.10 -24.23
CA GLU A 180 4.82 -1.05 -24.67
C GLU A 180 4.08 -2.34 -24.29
N GLN A 181 4.66 -3.49 -24.63
CA GLN A 181 4.08 -4.80 -24.28
C GLN A 181 4.00 -5.01 -22.76
N ALA A 182 4.99 -4.51 -22.00
CA ALA A 182 4.97 -4.56 -20.56
C ALA A 182 3.82 -3.73 -19.97
N TYR A 183 3.50 -2.59 -20.58
CA TYR A 183 2.40 -1.74 -20.14
C TYR A 183 1.03 -2.38 -20.35
N GLU A 184 0.80 -3.05 -21.48
CA GLU A 184 -0.43 -3.80 -21.77
C GLU A 184 -0.65 -4.93 -20.75
N ASP A 185 0.40 -5.72 -20.48
CA ASP A 185 0.34 -6.77 -19.45
C ASP A 185 0.13 -6.18 -18.03
N TYR A 186 0.72 -5.02 -17.75
CA TYR A 186 0.52 -4.33 -16.48
C TYR A 186 -0.95 -3.92 -16.28
N LEU A 187 -1.59 -3.32 -17.30
CA LEU A 187 -3.00 -2.94 -17.21
C LEU A 187 -3.89 -4.17 -17.00
N THR A 188 -3.67 -5.24 -17.78
CA THR A 188 -4.39 -6.50 -17.62
C THR A 188 -4.25 -7.08 -16.22
N TYR A 189 -3.03 -7.00 -15.65
CA TYR A 189 -2.78 -7.48 -14.30
C TYR A 189 -3.44 -6.60 -13.24
N GLU A 190 -3.39 -5.26 -13.38
CA GLU A 190 -4.08 -4.32 -12.47
C GLU A 190 -5.58 -4.59 -12.40
N ASP A 191 -6.23 -4.83 -13.55
CA ASP A 191 -7.65 -5.14 -13.63
C ASP A 191 -8.01 -6.48 -12.96
N SER A 192 -7.07 -7.42 -12.95
CA SER A 192 -7.24 -8.73 -12.31
C SER A 192 -7.09 -8.73 -10.78
N LEU A 193 -6.59 -7.63 -10.20
CA LEU A 193 -6.32 -7.55 -8.76
C LEU A 193 -7.60 -7.45 -7.95
N GLY A 194 -7.83 -8.45 -7.12
CA GLY A 194 -8.94 -8.53 -6.19
C GLY A 194 -8.72 -7.75 -4.88
N TYR A 195 -9.70 -7.89 -4.01
CA TYR A 195 -9.74 -7.32 -2.66
C TYR A 195 -9.69 -8.41 -1.57
N GLU A 196 -9.57 -9.67 -1.98
CA GLU A 196 -9.56 -10.81 -1.07
C GLU A 196 -8.36 -10.73 -0.12
N ILE A 197 -8.62 -11.10 1.12
CA ILE A 197 -7.61 -11.12 2.17
C ILE A 197 -6.73 -12.36 1.99
N LYS A 198 -5.56 -12.15 1.38
CA LYS A 198 -4.53 -13.18 1.20
C LYS A 198 -3.17 -12.62 1.61
N ARG A 199 -2.33 -13.47 2.14
CA ARG A 199 -0.93 -13.11 2.42
C ARG A 199 -0.18 -12.84 1.12
N ILE A 200 0.82 -11.98 1.18
CA ILE A 200 1.77 -11.72 0.09
C ILE A 200 2.34 -13.01 -0.49
N SER A 201 2.60 -13.05 -1.79
CA SER A 201 3.23 -14.20 -2.45
C SER A 201 4.65 -14.45 -1.94
N ILE A 202 5.11 -15.71 -2.01
CA ILE A 202 6.49 -16.07 -1.68
C ILE A 202 7.48 -15.34 -2.58
N LEU A 203 7.14 -15.18 -3.87
CA LEU A 203 8.01 -14.49 -4.82
C LEU A 203 8.24 -13.03 -4.41
N SER A 204 7.17 -12.28 -4.12
CA SER A 204 7.32 -10.89 -3.66
C SER A 204 8.08 -10.78 -2.35
N GLU A 205 7.83 -11.68 -1.41
CA GLU A 205 8.54 -11.73 -0.13
C GLU A 205 10.05 -11.93 -0.33
N LYS A 206 10.45 -12.90 -1.17
CA LYS A 206 11.84 -13.13 -1.55
C LYS A 206 12.45 -11.93 -2.27
N LEU A 207 11.80 -11.38 -3.29
CA LEU A 207 12.29 -10.21 -4.02
C LEU A 207 12.49 -9.00 -3.10
N LEU A 208 11.54 -8.73 -2.22
CA LEU A 208 11.64 -7.62 -1.27
C LEU A 208 12.76 -7.82 -0.23
N SER A 209 13.07 -9.07 0.15
CA SER A 209 14.20 -9.35 1.06
C SER A 209 15.58 -9.13 0.46
N CYS A 210 15.68 -8.96 -0.87
CA CYS A 210 16.94 -8.71 -1.57
C CYS A 210 17.25 -7.21 -1.76
N LEU A 211 16.36 -6.32 -1.35
CA LEU A 211 16.47 -4.90 -1.68
C LEU A 211 17.38 -4.13 -0.70
N PRO A 212 18.31 -3.29 -1.22
CA PRO A 212 19.11 -2.39 -0.41
C PRO A 212 18.30 -1.13 -0.03
N TYR A 213 17.37 -1.27 0.90
CA TYR A 213 16.38 -0.24 1.25
C TYR A 213 16.99 1.13 1.58
N SER A 214 18.09 1.17 2.32
CA SER A 214 18.77 2.41 2.68
C SER A 214 19.27 3.18 1.46
N ASP A 215 19.89 2.48 0.50
CA ASP A 215 20.39 3.09 -0.74
C ASP A 215 19.24 3.55 -1.63
N ILE A 216 18.15 2.77 -1.70
CA ILE A 216 16.97 3.14 -2.47
C ILE A 216 16.31 4.38 -1.88
N ALA A 217 16.16 4.46 -0.55
CA ALA A 217 15.61 5.64 0.12
C ALA A 217 16.48 6.88 -0.13
N ARG A 218 17.81 6.76 0.04
CA ARG A 218 18.76 7.83 -0.22
C ARG A 218 18.66 8.36 -1.65
N LYS A 219 18.70 7.49 -2.66
CA LYS A 219 18.58 7.87 -4.07
C LYS A 219 17.26 8.57 -4.40
N ARG A 220 16.14 8.14 -3.78
CA ARG A 220 14.83 8.80 -3.97
C ARG A 220 14.85 10.22 -3.42
N ILE A 221 15.47 10.45 -2.26
CA ILE A 221 15.62 11.77 -1.66
C ILE A 221 16.53 12.65 -2.53
N GLU A 222 17.67 12.13 -2.99
CA GLU A 222 18.57 12.84 -3.90
C GLU A 222 17.85 13.26 -5.20
N ASN A 223 17.13 12.34 -5.83
CA ASN A 223 16.35 12.63 -7.04
C ASN A 223 15.26 13.67 -6.78
N PHE A 224 14.58 13.59 -5.62
CA PHE A 224 13.60 14.60 -5.24
C PHE A 224 14.24 15.98 -5.13
N HIS A 225 15.33 16.11 -4.41
CA HIS A 225 16.04 17.40 -4.26
C HIS A 225 16.46 17.97 -5.61
N PHE A 226 17.01 17.13 -6.49
CA PHE A 226 17.39 17.56 -7.83
C PHE A 226 16.20 18.12 -8.61
N VAL A 227 15.11 17.37 -8.69
CA VAL A 227 13.89 17.80 -9.42
C VAL A 227 13.24 19.02 -8.74
N HIS A 228 13.24 19.06 -7.39
CA HIS A 228 12.67 20.18 -6.65
C HIS A 228 13.41 21.49 -6.92
N GLU A 229 14.75 21.47 -6.92
CA GLU A 229 15.55 22.67 -7.23
C GLU A 229 15.27 23.20 -8.64
N GLU A 230 15.08 22.32 -9.63
CA GLU A 230 14.76 22.70 -11.00
C GLU A 230 13.33 23.24 -11.19
N LEU A 231 12.37 22.75 -10.38
CA LEU A 231 10.94 23.03 -10.59
C LEU A 231 10.28 23.89 -9.51
N LYS A 232 10.95 24.23 -8.41
CA LYS A 232 10.34 24.93 -7.26
C LYS A 232 9.67 26.26 -7.63
N GLU A 233 10.21 27.00 -8.60
CA GLU A 233 9.66 28.27 -9.07
C GLU A 233 8.32 28.10 -9.84
N TYR A 234 8.07 26.90 -10.35
CA TYR A 234 6.83 26.54 -11.08
C TYR A 234 5.79 25.87 -10.21
N ASN A 235 6.20 25.36 -9.03
CA ASN A 235 5.30 24.66 -8.13
C ASN A 235 4.38 25.62 -7.38
N ARG A 236 3.08 25.37 -7.46
CA ARG A 236 2.06 26.15 -6.72
C ARG A 236 1.92 25.69 -5.26
N ILE A 237 2.37 24.49 -4.94
CA ILE A 237 2.31 23.90 -3.60
C ILE A 237 3.72 23.96 -3.02
N SER A 238 3.87 24.58 -1.85
CA SER A 238 5.12 24.51 -1.09
C SER A 238 5.30 23.10 -0.55
N ILE A 239 6.41 22.46 -0.93
CA ILE A 239 6.75 21.09 -0.54
C ILE A 239 7.83 21.17 0.54
N ASN A 240 7.46 20.88 1.79
CA ASN A 240 8.41 20.73 2.89
C ASN A 240 8.66 19.24 3.11
N ILE A 241 9.91 18.81 2.95
CA ILE A 241 10.34 17.46 3.30
C ILE A 241 10.83 17.52 4.75
N SER A 242 10.10 16.84 5.62
CA SER A 242 10.51 16.60 7.01
C SER A 242 10.98 15.17 7.18
#